data_223908a147a9c63a7cbd36679aed7bd0
#
_entry.id   223908a147a9c63a7cbd36679aed7bd0
#
_cell.length_a   1.000
_cell.length_b   1.000
_cell.length_c   1.000
_cell.angle_alpha   90.00
_cell.angle_beta   90.00
_cell.angle_gamma   90.00
#
_symmetry.space_group_name_H-M   'P 1'
#
loop_
_entity.id
_entity.type
_entity.pdbx_description
1 polymer ?
#
loop_
_entity_poly.entity_id
_entity_poly.type
_entity_poly.pdbx_seq_one_letter_code
_entity_poly.pdbx_strand_id
1 'polypeptide(L)'
;MAAAAQLDGATALDTHERGYRLARELGDDRRASRLALELAVDCLSFRGPAEASGWLERASHLLEDLSLGMEHGMLTYLRASFALSGAHDPTTARALTAEGLTIAREIDFLPGEMLFLALDGLVLVASGDVAEGMRHLDEATTAAMAGEVQDARFVELICCHLIDACKRVRDFDRAQEWCRRVEEIATRLGDAEIFTRCRNYYGEVLVWRGDWNEAERALAAASRDLTKAGRDPSDSLVRLAELRRRQRRFEEAEALLAKAQGHSAASIVAAALALERGDTHRAADEVERYLRRVGVEDRLLRVPALELLVRARLALGRTREALRAAEELAQIADSVGTAPLRGAALLARGRCEADARSELALAMLEDAADLLRENGVHAEAAVARLELAAALRRLGREEDARDAETAANRELADLGVVVPARAEARRRRDALTRRELDVLRLLAQGRSNEEIAAELVLSVRTVESHVASIYAKIGVSGRTARAGATAYALANGLG
;
A
#
# COMPACT_ATOMS: atom_id res chain seq x y z
N MET A 1 -8.48 -22.61 -26.51
CA MET A 1 -7.87 -21.58 -25.65
C MET A 1 -8.76 -21.11 -24.51
N ALA A 2 -10.07 -21.02 -24.66
CA ALA A 2 -10.98 -20.68 -23.54
C ALA A 2 -11.04 -21.73 -22.40
N ALA A 3 -10.64 -22.98 -22.63
CA ALA A 3 -10.64 -24.03 -21.60
C ALA A 3 -9.43 -23.96 -20.62
N ALA A 4 -8.37 -23.24 -20.95
CA ALA A 4 -7.18 -23.14 -20.09
C ALA A 4 -7.39 -22.23 -18.88
N ALA A 5 -8.34 -21.31 -18.93
CA ALA A 5 -8.66 -20.40 -17.82
C ALA A 5 -9.44 -21.07 -16.67
N GLN A 6 -9.97 -22.29 -16.86
CA GLN A 6 -10.77 -23.03 -15.87
C GLN A 6 -10.03 -24.20 -15.23
N LEU A 7 -8.79 -24.49 -15.63
CA LEU A 7 -7.99 -25.58 -15.07
C LEU A 7 -7.34 -25.13 -13.76
N ASP A 8 -7.37 -26.01 -12.75
CA ASP A 8 -6.52 -25.80 -11.57
C ASP A 8 -5.04 -25.76 -12.00
N GLY A 9 -4.21 -25.05 -11.23
CA GLY A 9 -2.83 -24.80 -11.62
C GLY A 9 -1.99 -26.05 -11.91
N ALA A 10 -2.27 -27.17 -11.23
CA ALA A 10 -1.56 -28.43 -11.46
C ALA A 10 -1.94 -29.03 -12.81
N THR A 11 -3.23 -28.97 -13.18
CA THR A 11 -3.74 -29.47 -14.45
C THR A 11 -3.28 -28.60 -15.63
N ALA A 12 -3.19 -27.26 -15.44
CA ALA A 12 -2.66 -26.36 -16.46
C ALA A 12 -1.19 -26.66 -16.74
N LEU A 13 -0.35 -26.72 -15.71
CA LEU A 13 1.07 -27.05 -15.83
C LEU A 13 1.30 -28.41 -16.51
N ASP A 14 0.63 -29.48 -16.05
CA ASP A 14 0.78 -30.82 -16.65
C ASP A 14 0.36 -30.83 -18.13
N THR A 15 -0.72 -30.11 -18.46
CA THR A 15 -1.20 -30.01 -19.83
C THR A 15 -0.19 -29.29 -20.74
N HIS A 16 0.35 -28.15 -20.30
CA HIS A 16 1.35 -27.40 -21.05
C HIS A 16 2.67 -28.15 -21.13
N GLU A 17 3.13 -28.83 -20.06
CA GLU A 17 4.33 -29.65 -20.08
C GLU A 17 4.20 -30.83 -21.06
N ARG A 18 3.06 -31.51 -21.09
CA ARG A 18 2.82 -32.60 -22.06
C ARG A 18 2.77 -32.07 -23.49
N GLY A 19 2.07 -30.94 -23.68
CA GLY A 19 2.02 -30.27 -24.98
C GLY A 19 3.40 -29.84 -25.48
N TYR A 20 4.23 -29.30 -24.60
CA TYR A 20 5.61 -28.94 -24.90
C TYR A 20 6.43 -30.15 -25.35
N ARG A 21 6.39 -31.26 -24.60
CA ARG A 21 7.12 -32.48 -24.96
C ARG A 21 6.69 -33.01 -26.33
N LEU A 22 5.39 -33.06 -26.57
CA LEU A 22 4.85 -33.51 -27.87
C LEU A 22 5.29 -32.60 -29.03
N ALA A 23 5.24 -31.27 -28.84
CA ALA A 23 5.70 -30.34 -29.87
C ALA A 23 7.20 -30.51 -30.18
N ARG A 24 8.03 -30.78 -29.14
CA ARG A 24 9.44 -31.09 -29.31
C ARG A 24 9.68 -32.42 -30.07
N GLU A 25 8.91 -33.47 -29.75
CA GLU A 25 8.96 -34.77 -30.46
C GLU A 25 8.57 -34.65 -31.96
N LEU A 26 7.66 -33.73 -32.27
CA LEU A 26 7.21 -33.47 -33.62
C LEU A 26 8.11 -32.49 -34.41
N GLY A 27 9.13 -31.91 -33.76
CA GLY A 27 10.00 -30.89 -34.37
C GLY A 27 9.30 -29.55 -34.61
N ASP A 28 8.14 -29.28 -33.96
CA ASP A 28 7.42 -28.02 -34.08
C ASP A 28 7.95 -27.03 -33.02
N ASP A 29 9.10 -26.42 -33.31
CA ASP A 29 9.78 -25.51 -32.39
C ASP A 29 8.98 -24.24 -32.13
N ARG A 30 8.17 -23.75 -33.07
CA ARG A 30 7.29 -22.61 -32.87
C ARG A 30 6.20 -22.93 -31.85
N ARG A 31 5.57 -24.08 -31.95
CA ARG A 31 4.56 -24.52 -30.97
C ARG A 31 5.19 -24.83 -29.61
N ALA A 32 6.38 -25.42 -29.62
CA ALA A 32 7.13 -25.68 -28.38
C ALA A 32 7.51 -24.37 -27.66
N SER A 33 7.98 -23.34 -28.39
CA SER A 33 8.31 -22.05 -27.80
C SER A 33 7.07 -21.37 -27.18
N ARG A 34 5.92 -21.41 -27.87
CA ARG A 34 4.65 -20.89 -27.33
C ARG A 34 4.26 -21.56 -26.01
N LEU A 35 4.36 -22.89 -25.96
CA LEU A 35 4.06 -23.66 -24.75
C LEU A 35 5.08 -23.41 -23.63
N ALA A 36 6.35 -23.17 -23.97
CA ALA A 36 7.36 -22.74 -22.99
C ALA A 36 7.04 -21.36 -22.39
N LEU A 37 6.52 -20.42 -23.19
CA LEU A 37 6.08 -19.11 -22.70
C LEU A 37 4.84 -19.21 -21.79
N GLU A 38 3.86 -20.05 -22.14
CA GLU A 38 2.71 -20.34 -21.26
C GLU A 38 3.17 -21.00 -19.93
N LEU A 39 4.11 -21.93 -20.00
CA LEU A 39 4.72 -22.53 -18.81
C LEU A 39 5.47 -21.51 -17.94
N ALA A 40 6.13 -20.52 -18.56
CA ALA A 40 6.75 -19.45 -17.80
C ALA A 40 5.71 -18.63 -17.01
N VAL A 41 4.58 -18.32 -17.63
CA VAL A 41 3.45 -17.61 -16.97
C VAL A 41 2.84 -18.46 -15.86
N ASP A 42 2.61 -19.75 -16.11
CA ASP A 42 2.09 -20.67 -15.10
C ASP A 42 3.06 -20.83 -13.92
N CYS A 43 4.36 -20.96 -14.19
CA CYS A 43 5.37 -21.04 -13.14
C CYS A 43 5.42 -19.77 -12.28
N LEU A 44 5.28 -18.59 -12.86
CA LEU A 44 5.14 -17.33 -12.08
C LEU A 44 3.93 -17.36 -11.15
N SER A 45 2.85 -18.01 -11.58
CA SER A 45 1.59 -18.06 -10.82
C SER A 45 1.58 -19.15 -9.74
N PHE A 46 2.30 -20.27 -9.95
CA PHE A 46 2.14 -21.50 -9.15
C PHE A 46 3.42 -22.04 -8.52
N ARG A 47 4.63 -21.78 -9.09
CA ARG A 47 5.89 -22.40 -8.66
C ARG A 47 6.98 -21.40 -8.29
N GLY A 48 6.97 -20.22 -8.89
CA GLY A 48 7.88 -19.13 -8.58
C GLY A 48 8.81 -18.72 -9.72
N PRO A 49 9.55 -17.61 -9.55
CA PRO A 49 10.27 -16.92 -10.63
C PRO A 49 11.46 -17.70 -11.18
N ALA A 50 12.09 -18.58 -10.40
CA ALA A 50 13.25 -19.34 -10.85
C ALA A 50 12.91 -20.34 -11.98
N GLU A 51 11.81 -21.09 -11.83
CA GLU A 51 11.33 -22.01 -12.87
C GLU A 51 10.82 -21.25 -14.09
N ALA A 52 10.13 -20.12 -13.87
CA ALA A 52 9.67 -19.25 -14.96
C ALA A 52 10.84 -18.76 -15.81
N SER A 53 11.93 -18.30 -15.21
CA SER A 53 13.15 -17.88 -15.92
C SER A 53 13.73 -19.03 -16.77
N GLY A 54 13.75 -20.25 -16.25
CA GLY A 54 14.20 -21.41 -17.00
C GLY A 54 13.36 -21.69 -18.25
N TRP A 55 12.04 -21.50 -18.17
CA TRP A 55 11.16 -21.63 -19.32
C TRP A 55 11.32 -20.51 -20.34
N LEU A 56 11.57 -19.26 -19.90
CA LEU A 56 11.88 -18.14 -20.78
C LEU A 56 13.17 -18.39 -21.58
N GLU A 57 14.22 -18.91 -20.95
CA GLU A 57 15.46 -19.27 -21.63
C GLU A 57 15.22 -20.40 -22.65
N ARG A 58 14.42 -21.41 -22.31
CA ARG A 58 14.05 -22.48 -23.27
C ARG A 58 13.27 -21.93 -24.46
N ALA A 59 12.33 -21.03 -24.23
CA ALA A 59 11.61 -20.36 -25.31
C ALA A 59 12.56 -19.56 -26.22
N SER A 60 13.51 -18.82 -25.63
CA SER A 60 14.51 -18.05 -26.34
C SER A 60 15.31 -18.91 -27.31
N HIS A 61 15.91 -20.01 -26.83
CA HIS A 61 16.68 -20.93 -27.69
C HIS A 61 15.86 -21.53 -28.82
N LEU A 62 14.57 -21.83 -28.60
CA LEU A 62 13.69 -22.36 -29.64
C LEU A 62 13.36 -21.34 -30.74
N LEU A 63 13.45 -20.05 -30.41
CA LEU A 63 13.12 -18.95 -31.32
C LEU A 63 14.32 -18.45 -32.14
N GLU A 64 15.57 -18.80 -31.75
CA GLU A 64 16.79 -18.28 -32.40
C GLU A 64 16.83 -18.48 -33.92
N ASP A 65 16.41 -19.64 -34.41
CA ASP A 65 16.45 -19.99 -35.84
C ASP A 65 15.10 -19.82 -36.52
N LEU A 66 14.07 -19.32 -35.85
CA LEU A 66 12.74 -19.15 -36.42
C LEU A 66 12.54 -17.73 -36.98
N SER A 67 11.75 -17.66 -38.07
CA SER A 67 11.29 -16.37 -38.56
C SER A 67 10.51 -15.61 -37.54
N LEU A 68 10.63 -14.28 -37.52
CA LEU A 68 9.96 -13.40 -36.58
C LEU A 68 8.45 -13.71 -36.51
N GLY A 69 7.89 -13.68 -35.31
CA GLY A 69 6.47 -13.98 -35.07
C GLY A 69 6.02 -13.58 -33.68
N MET A 70 4.74 -13.81 -33.36
CA MET A 70 4.12 -13.43 -32.07
C MET A 70 4.86 -13.96 -30.85
N GLU A 71 5.49 -15.13 -30.95
CA GLU A 71 6.23 -15.76 -29.84
C GLU A 71 7.44 -14.93 -29.42
N HIS A 72 8.14 -14.28 -30.37
CA HIS A 72 9.23 -13.35 -30.08
C HIS A 72 8.71 -12.13 -29.30
N GLY A 73 7.58 -11.54 -29.73
CA GLY A 73 6.94 -10.46 -29.01
C GLY A 73 6.55 -10.87 -27.60
N MET A 74 5.94 -12.05 -27.42
CA MET A 74 5.56 -12.55 -26.08
C MET A 74 6.76 -12.77 -25.17
N LEU A 75 7.85 -13.34 -25.69
CA LEU A 75 9.11 -13.50 -24.94
C LEU A 75 9.64 -12.14 -24.47
N THR A 76 9.73 -11.17 -25.39
CA THR A 76 10.20 -9.81 -25.10
C THR A 76 9.30 -9.12 -24.08
N TYR A 77 7.98 -9.27 -24.20
CA TYR A 77 7.01 -8.72 -23.23
C TYR A 77 7.21 -9.31 -21.82
N LEU A 78 7.36 -10.63 -21.70
CA LEU A 78 7.56 -11.26 -20.38
C LEU A 78 8.90 -10.85 -19.76
N ARG A 79 9.97 -10.73 -20.57
CA ARG A 79 11.27 -10.22 -20.11
C ARG A 79 11.18 -8.75 -19.66
N ALA A 80 10.50 -7.89 -20.43
CA ALA A 80 10.29 -6.49 -20.06
C ALA A 80 9.48 -6.35 -18.77
N SER A 81 8.40 -7.12 -18.64
CA SER A 81 7.56 -7.13 -17.43
C SER A 81 8.34 -7.64 -16.21
N PHE A 82 9.21 -8.64 -16.40
CA PHE A 82 10.07 -9.15 -15.32
C PHE A 82 11.15 -8.14 -14.93
N ALA A 83 11.75 -7.45 -15.90
CA ALA A 83 12.72 -6.38 -15.63
C ALA A 83 12.07 -5.25 -14.81
N LEU A 84 10.87 -4.80 -15.18
CA LEU A 84 10.17 -3.73 -14.48
C LEU A 84 9.71 -4.14 -13.08
N SER A 85 8.96 -5.25 -12.98
CA SER A 85 8.24 -5.60 -11.73
C SER A 85 9.04 -6.53 -10.81
N GLY A 86 9.93 -7.36 -11.37
CA GLY A 86 10.74 -8.32 -10.61
C GLY A 86 12.10 -7.78 -10.23
N ALA A 87 12.83 -7.22 -11.20
CA ALA A 87 14.18 -6.70 -10.99
C ALA A 87 14.20 -5.21 -10.61
N HIS A 88 13.09 -4.50 -10.76
CA HIS A 88 12.98 -3.04 -10.56
C HIS A 88 13.97 -2.26 -11.42
N ASP A 89 14.17 -2.73 -12.68
CA ASP A 89 15.08 -2.15 -13.66
C ASP A 89 14.28 -1.55 -14.84
N PRO A 90 13.80 -0.31 -14.71
CA PRO A 90 13.05 0.35 -15.78
C PRO A 90 13.91 0.63 -17.01
N THR A 91 15.23 0.72 -16.88
CA THR A 91 16.13 0.95 -18.02
C THR A 91 16.15 -0.26 -18.96
N THR A 92 16.36 -1.46 -18.42
CA THR A 92 16.26 -2.69 -19.21
C THR A 92 14.85 -2.92 -19.72
N ALA A 93 13.82 -2.65 -18.90
CA ALA A 93 12.43 -2.76 -19.34
C ALA A 93 12.14 -1.87 -20.55
N ARG A 94 12.63 -0.62 -20.56
CA ARG A 94 12.46 0.32 -21.65
C ARG A 94 13.12 -0.16 -22.96
N ALA A 95 14.33 -0.68 -22.87
CA ALA A 95 15.01 -1.24 -24.06
C ALA A 95 14.21 -2.41 -24.66
N LEU A 96 13.69 -3.30 -23.81
CA LEU A 96 12.87 -4.45 -24.23
C LEU A 96 11.50 -4.01 -24.78
N THR A 97 10.87 -2.97 -24.23
CA THR A 97 9.61 -2.46 -24.79
C THR A 97 9.80 -1.85 -26.17
N ALA A 98 10.91 -1.13 -26.41
CA ALA A 98 11.24 -0.60 -27.73
C ALA A 98 11.50 -1.72 -28.78
N GLU A 99 12.21 -2.78 -28.37
CA GLU A 99 12.40 -3.98 -29.19
C GLU A 99 11.04 -4.63 -29.52
N GLY A 100 10.20 -4.83 -28.51
CA GLY A 100 8.89 -5.45 -28.67
C GLY A 100 7.94 -4.64 -29.58
N LEU A 101 7.96 -3.32 -29.49
CA LEU A 101 7.24 -2.43 -30.42
C LEU A 101 7.72 -2.63 -31.86
N THR A 102 9.02 -2.76 -32.08
CA THR A 102 9.59 -3.03 -33.39
C THR A 102 9.11 -4.37 -33.92
N ILE A 103 9.19 -5.43 -33.12
CA ILE A 103 8.70 -6.77 -33.46
C ILE A 103 7.22 -6.72 -33.85
N ALA A 104 6.37 -6.10 -33.03
CA ALA A 104 4.92 -6.04 -33.26
C ALA A 104 4.58 -5.35 -34.59
N ARG A 105 5.29 -4.27 -34.92
CA ARG A 105 5.14 -3.55 -36.21
C ARG A 105 5.62 -4.36 -37.40
N GLU A 106 6.77 -5.03 -37.31
CA GLU A 106 7.31 -5.85 -38.38
C GLU A 106 6.40 -7.03 -38.79
N ILE A 107 5.65 -7.57 -37.80
CA ILE A 107 4.70 -8.67 -38.06
C ILE A 107 3.24 -8.21 -38.26
N ASP A 108 3.00 -6.90 -38.31
CA ASP A 108 1.67 -6.27 -38.45
C ASP A 108 0.67 -6.78 -37.40
N PHE A 109 1.09 -6.76 -36.14
CA PHE A 109 0.33 -7.28 -35.00
C PHE A 109 -0.11 -6.15 -34.05
N LEU A 110 -1.21 -5.46 -34.37
CA LEU A 110 -1.75 -4.34 -33.61
C LEU A 110 -1.99 -4.64 -32.12
N PRO A 111 -2.55 -5.80 -31.70
CA PRO A 111 -2.70 -6.08 -30.25
C PRO A 111 -1.37 -6.09 -29.50
N GLY A 112 -0.30 -6.59 -30.10
CA GLY A 112 1.05 -6.56 -29.55
C GLY A 112 1.61 -5.14 -29.49
N GLU A 113 1.42 -4.33 -30.54
CA GLU A 113 1.83 -2.94 -30.56
C GLU A 113 1.18 -2.15 -29.41
N MET A 114 -0.13 -2.28 -29.22
CA MET A 114 -0.85 -1.63 -28.11
C MET A 114 -0.41 -2.13 -26.74
N LEU A 115 -0.12 -3.42 -26.60
CA LEU A 115 0.40 -3.98 -25.35
C LEU A 115 1.78 -3.40 -24.99
N PHE A 116 2.70 -3.32 -25.95
CA PHE A 116 4.02 -2.73 -25.74
C PHE A 116 3.94 -1.22 -25.50
N LEU A 117 3.04 -0.51 -26.19
CA LEU A 117 2.82 0.91 -25.95
C LEU A 117 2.33 1.15 -24.51
N ALA A 118 1.42 0.31 -24.01
CA ALA A 118 0.95 0.38 -22.62
C ALA A 118 2.07 0.07 -21.61
N LEU A 119 2.90 -0.95 -21.89
CA LEU A 119 4.02 -1.29 -21.01
C LEU A 119 5.09 -0.19 -21.03
N ASP A 120 5.41 0.38 -22.21
CA ASP A 120 6.34 1.52 -22.30
C ASP A 120 5.81 2.72 -21.50
N GLY A 121 4.52 3.01 -21.62
CA GLY A 121 3.87 4.04 -20.80
C GLY A 121 4.05 3.81 -19.30
N LEU A 122 3.87 2.57 -18.82
CA LEU A 122 4.10 2.23 -17.40
C LEU A 122 5.58 2.37 -17.01
N VAL A 123 6.52 1.99 -17.88
CA VAL A 123 7.96 2.14 -17.67
C VAL A 123 8.34 3.62 -17.57
N LEU A 124 7.82 4.47 -18.46
CA LEU A 124 8.02 5.91 -18.43
C LEU A 124 7.51 6.52 -17.12
N VAL A 125 6.29 6.14 -16.71
CA VAL A 125 5.73 6.58 -15.42
C VAL A 125 6.63 6.14 -14.25
N ALA A 126 7.10 4.91 -14.22
CA ALA A 126 7.99 4.41 -13.16
C ALA A 126 9.29 5.22 -13.07
N SER A 127 9.84 5.62 -14.22
CA SER A 127 11.07 6.44 -14.32
C SER A 127 10.84 7.93 -14.02
N GLY A 128 9.59 8.40 -13.97
CA GLY A 128 9.22 9.79 -13.68
C GLY A 128 8.81 10.61 -14.91
N ASP A 129 8.85 10.05 -16.11
CA ASP A 129 8.36 10.69 -17.36
C ASP A 129 6.83 10.55 -17.48
N VAL A 130 6.12 11.06 -16.46
CA VAL A 130 4.70 10.78 -16.23
C VAL A 130 3.81 11.26 -17.38
N ALA A 131 4.04 12.46 -17.90
CA ALA A 131 3.19 13.04 -18.94
C ALA A 131 3.23 12.24 -20.24
N GLU A 132 4.41 11.79 -20.65
CA GLU A 132 4.58 10.96 -21.84
C GLU A 132 4.06 9.55 -21.61
N GLY A 133 4.39 8.96 -20.45
CA GLY A 133 3.90 7.63 -20.10
C GLY A 133 2.38 7.53 -20.06
N MET A 134 1.71 8.53 -19.49
CA MET A 134 0.25 8.58 -19.46
C MET A 134 -0.36 8.75 -20.86
N ARG A 135 0.29 9.47 -21.79
CA ARG A 135 -0.19 9.56 -23.18
C ARG A 135 -0.15 8.20 -23.88
N HIS A 136 0.96 7.44 -23.72
CA HIS A 136 1.07 6.09 -24.28
C HIS A 136 0.01 5.14 -23.73
N LEU A 137 -0.22 5.20 -22.41
CA LEU A 137 -1.26 4.41 -21.74
C LEU A 137 -2.67 4.76 -22.24
N ASP A 138 -2.97 6.06 -22.42
CA ASP A 138 -4.26 6.50 -22.93
C ASP A 138 -4.50 6.01 -24.36
N GLU A 139 -3.52 6.15 -25.23
CA GLU A 139 -3.59 5.70 -26.63
C GLU A 139 -3.86 4.20 -26.69
N ALA A 140 -3.03 3.39 -26.02
CA ALA A 140 -3.18 1.94 -26.01
C ALA A 140 -4.53 1.49 -25.42
N THR A 141 -4.96 2.11 -24.33
CA THR A 141 -6.23 1.75 -23.68
C THR A 141 -7.43 2.21 -24.50
N THR A 142 -7.34 3.36 -25.18
CA THR A 142 -8.40 3.83 -26.08
C THR A 142 -8.58 2.86 -27.25
N ALA A 143 -7.51 2.40 -27.89
CA ALA A 143 -7.56 1.40 -28.94
C ALA A 143 -8.18 0.08 -28.47
N ALA A 144 -7.78 -0.39 -27.26
CA ALA A 144 -8.35 -1.59 -26.66
C ALA A 144 -9.86 -1.45 -26.39
N MET A 145 -10.31 -0.30 -25.91
CA MET A 145 -11.71 -0.02 -25.61
C MET A 145 -12.56 0.24 -26.84
N ALA A 146 -11.97 0.74 -27.93
CA ALA A 146 -12.63 0.90 -29.23
C ALA A 146 -12.88 -0.44 -29.94
N GLY A 147 -12.33 -1.56 -29.41
CA GLY A 147 -12.48 -2.89 -30.00
C GLY A 147 -11.46 -3.21 -31.09
N GLU A 148 -10.41 -2.39 -31.22
CA GLU A 148 -9.29 -2.68 -32.13
C GLU A 148 -8.46 -3.87 -31.62
N VAL A 149 -8.45 -4.09 -30.31
CA VAL A 149 -7.88 -5.27 -29.65
C VAL A 149 -9.02 -6.21 -29.22
N GLN A 150 -9.12 -7.38 -29.83
CA GLN A 150 -10.23 -8.30 -29.59
C GLN A 150 -9.93 -9.40 -28.56
N ASP A 151 -8.67 -9.76 -28.36
CA ASP A 151 -8.27 -10.76 -27.36
C ASP A 151 -8.38 -10.14 -25.95
N ALA A 152 -9.26 -10.70 -25.13
CA ALA A 152 -9.55 -10.22 -23.78
C ALA A 152 -8.32 -10.17 -22.86
N ARG A 153 -7.32 -11.04 -23.07
CA ARG A 153 -6.07 -11.03 -22.28
C ARG A 153 -5.21 -9.82 -22.59
N PHE A 154 -5.12 -9.41 -23.87
CA PHE A 154 -4.41 -8.17 -24.21
C PHE A 154 -5.14 -6.96 -23.66
N VAL A 155 -6.47 -6.92 -23.76
CA VAL A 155 -7.29 -5.84 -23.17
C VAL A 155 -7.06 -5.75 -21.67
N GLU A 156 -7.08 -6.88 -20.95
CA GLU A 156 -6.77 -6.93 -19.50
C GLU A 156 -5.40 -6.33 -19.21
N LEU A 157 -4.35 -6.81 -19.88
CA LEU A 157 -2.98 -6.37 -19.62
C LEU A 157 -2.80 -4.87 -19.87
N ILE A 158 -3.33 -4.36 -20.99
CA ILE A 158 -3.30 -2.93 -21.33
C ILE A 158 -3.98 -2.10 -20.24
N CYS A 159 -5.21 -2.47 -19.84
CA CYS A 159 -5.96 -1.77 -18.81
C CYS A 159 -5.25 -1.85 -17.45
N CYS A 160 -4.69 -3.01 -17.09
CA CYS A 160 -3.95 -3.18 -15.85
C CYS A 160 -2.70 -2.28 -15.78
N HIS A 161 -1.99 -2.07 -16.90
CA HIS A 161 -0.85 -1.14 -16.93
C HIS A 161 -1.28 0.31 -16.65
N LEU A 162 -2.40 0.74 -17.24
CA LEU A 162 -2.94 2.08 -16.96
C LEU A 162 -3.37 2.24 -15.50
N ILE A 163 -4.09 1.25 -14.96
CA ILE A 163 -4.55 1.31 -13.56
C ILE A 163 -3.34 1.30 -12.60
N ASP A 164 -2.30 0.49 -12.87
CA ASP A 164 -1.08 0.50 -12.05
C ASP A 164 -0.35 1.84 -12.13
N ALA A 165 -0.26 2.45 -13.32
CA ALA A 165 0.31 3.78 -13.48
C ALA A 165 -0.48 4.84 -12.70
N CYS A 166 -1.80 4.89 -12.84
CA CYS A 166 -2.67 5.81 -12.10
C CYS A 166 -2.51 5.65 -10.58
N LYS A 167 -2.42 4.42 -10.09
CA LYS A 167 -2.16 4.11 -8.68
C LYS A 167 -0.81 4.65 -8.22
N ARG A 168 0.26 4.45 -9.01
CA ARG A 168 1.63 4.92 -8.69
C ARG A 168 1.69 6.45 -8.60
N VAL A 169 1.04 7.16 -9.52
CA VAL A 169 0.97 8.63 -9.50
C VAL A 169 -0.11 9.18 -8.56
N ARG A 170 -0.89 8.30 -7.92
CA ARG A 170 -2.03 8.64 -7.05
C ARG A 170 -3.12 9.46 -7.75
N ASP A 171 -3.34 9.21 -9.03
CA ASP A 171 -4.53 9.67 -9.76
C ASP A 171 -5.67 8.67 -9.53
N PHE A 172 -6.25 8.73 -8.32
CA PHE A 172 -7.23 7.74 -7.89
C PHE A 172 -8.58 7.89 -8.60
N ASP A 173 -8.95 9.10 -9.01
CA ASP A 173 -10.20 9.33 -9.76
C ASP A 173 -10.15 8.62 -11.11
N ARG A 174 -9.04 8.79 -11.82
CA ARG A 174 -8.81 8.13 -13.10
C ARG A 174 -8.71 6.61 -12.94
N ALA A 175 -7.99 6.13 -11.92
CA ALA A 175 -7.92 4.71 -11.61
C ALA A 175 -9.30 4.11 -11.38
N GLN A 176 -10.17 4.78 -10.61
CA GLN A 176 -11.53 4.32 -10.32
C GLN A 176 -12.42 4.29 -11.57
N GLU A 177 -12.33 5.32 -12.42
CA GLU A 177 -13.07 5.36 -13.68
C GLU A 177 -12.72 4.18 -14.58
N TRP A 178 -11.42 3.90 -14.74
CA TRP A 178 -10.96 2.77 -15.55
C TRP A 178 -11.30 1.41 -14.94
N CYS A 179 -11.22 1.25 -13.62
CA CYS A 179 -11.64 0.02 -12.96
C CYS A 179 -13.12 -0.28 -13.25
N ARG A 180 -13.99 0.72 -13.17
CA ARG A 180 -15.41 0.55 -13.50
C ARG A 180 -15.63 0.15 -14.96
N ARG A 181 -14.92 0.78 -15.91
CA ARG A 181 -15.00 0.40 -17.34
C ARG A 181 -14.52 -1.02 -17.59
N VAL A 182 -13.45 -1.44 -16.92
CA VAL A 182 -12.94 -2.81 -16.99
C VAL A 182 -13.98 -3.81 -16.46
N GLU A 183 -14.66 -3.51 -15.37
CA GLU A 183 -15.73 -4.35 -14.80
C GLU A 183 -16.93 -4.49 -15.75
N GLU A 184 -17.31 -3.41 -16.45
CA GLU A 184 -18.34 -3.44 -17.49
C GLU A 184 -17.96 -4.36 -18.65
N ILE A 185 -16.68 -4.38 -19.05
CA ILE A 185 -16.17 -5.28 -20.11
C ILE A 185 -16.16 -6.72 -19.63
N ALA A 186 -15.64 -6.99 -18.42
CA ALA A 186 -15.62 -8.31 -17.81
C ALA A 186 -17.02 -8.93 -17.78
N THR A 187 -18.02 -8.13 -17.37
CA THR A 187 -19.40 -8.54 -17.35
C THR A 187 -19.94 -8.88 -18.76
N ARG A 188 -19.60 -8.07 -19.76
CA ARG A 188 -20.03 -8.32 -21.16
C ARG A 188 -19.40 -9.57 -21.77
N LEU A 189 -18.13 -9.82 -21.42
CA LEU A 189 -17.38 -10.98 -21.94
C LEU A 189 -17.71 -12.27 -21.16
N GLY A 190 -18.40 -12.18 -20.02
CA GLY A 190 -18.75 -13.34 -19.18
C GLY A 190 -17.54 -14.00 -18.53
N ASP A 191 -16.41 -13.30 -18.45
CA ASP A 191 -15.16 -13.81 -17.89
C ASP A 191 -14.63 -12.88 -16.79
N ALA A 192 -15.17 -13.09 -15.59
CA ALA A 192 -14.75 -12.31 -14.41
C ALA A 192 -13.35 -12.70 -13.90
N GLU A 193 -12.80 -13.84 -14.30
CA GLU A 193 -11.51 -14.34 -13.80
C GLU A 193 -10.33 -13.63 -14.47
N ILE A 194 -10.45 -13.28 -15.75
CA ILE A 194 -9.41 -12.55 -16.49
C ILE A 194 -9.04 -11.25 -15.78
N PHE A 195 -10.02 -10.55 -15.19
CA PHE A 195 -9.79 -9.25 -14.56
C PHE A 195 -9.47 -9.29 -13.05
N THR A 196 -9.02 -10.43 -12.53
CA THR A 196 -8.68 -10.56 -11.09
C THR A 196 -7.54 -9.62 -10.68
N ARG A 197 -6.55 -9.40 -11.54
CA ARG A 197 -5.45 -8.45 -11.30
C ARG A 197 -5.96 -7.01 -11.21
N CYS A 198 -6.81 -6.60 -12.12
CA CYS A 198 -7.45 -5.27 -12.08
C CYS A 198 -8.28 -5.09 -10.81
N ARG A 199 -8.95 -6.15 -10.33
CA ARG A 199 -9.70 -6.14 -9.06
C ARG A 199 -8.80 -5.92 -7.85
N ASN A 200 -7.58 -6.48 -7.85
CA ASN A 200 -6.59 -6.19 -6.81
C ASN A 200 -6.17 -4.71 -6.80
N TYR A 201 -5.88 -4.15 -7.98
CA TYR A 201 -5.54 -2.72 -8.09
C TYR A 201 -6.71 -1.83 -7.70
N TYR A 202 -7.94 -2.19 -8.09
CA TYR A 202 -9.14 -1.49 -7.67
C TYR A 202 -9.32 -1.51 -6.15
N GLY A 203 -9.13 -2.67 -5.52
CA GLY A 203 -9.17 -2.80 -4.07
C GLY A 203 -8.15 -1.90 -3.37
N GLU A 204 -6.95 -1.74 -3.92
CA GLU A 204 -5.94 -0.82 -3.39
C GLU A 204 -6.36 0.66 -3.55
N VAL A 205 -6.92 1.04 -4.70
CA VAL A 205 -7.47 2.39 -4.93
C VAL A 205 -8.56 2.72 -3.90
N LEU A 206 -9.47 1.78 -3.66
CA LEU A 206 -10.54 1.92 -2.65
C LEU A 206 -9.97 2.06 -1.22
N VAL A 207 -8.88 1.35 -0.88
CA VAL A 207 -8.20 1.54 0.41
C VAL A 207 -7.70 2.97 0.58
N TRP A 208 -7.11 3.54 -0.47
CA TRP A 208 -6.61 4.92 -0.44
C TRP A 208 -7.73 5.96 -0.38
N ARG A 209 -8.85 5.71 -1.06
CA ARG A 209 -10.02 6.61 -1.05
C ARG A 209 -10.84 6.55 0.25
N GLY A 210 -10.65 5.52 1.05
CA GLY A 210 -11.43 5.33 2.27
C GLY A 210 -12.69 4.48 2.08
N ASP A 211 -12.94 3.93 0.91
CA ASP A 211 -14.07 3.04 0.62
C ASP A 211 -13.79 1.62 1.14
N TRP A 212 -13.45 1.52 2.41
CA TRP A 212 -12.87 0.32 3.02
C TRP A 212 -13.77 -0.91 3.01
N ASN A 213 -15.09 -0.73 3.10
CA ASN A 213 -16.04 -1.83 3.01
C ASN A 213 -16.05 -2.47 1.62
N GLU A 214 -15.94 -1.66 0.58
CA GLU A 214 -15.86 -2.13 -0.80
C GLU A 214 -14.49 -2.72 -1.09
N ALA A 215 -13.41 -2.07 -0.63
CA ALA A 215 -12.06 -2.58 -0.71
C ALA A 215 -11.94 -3.99 -0.12
N GLU A 216 -12.50 -4.22 1.07
CA GLU A 216 -12.50 -5.53 1.71
C GLU A 216 -13.23 -6.58 0.87
N ARG A 217 -14.41 -6.23 0.35
CA ARG A 217 -15.17 -7.16 -0.51
C ARG A 217 -14.42 -7.53 -1.78
N ALA A 218 -13.85 -6.53 -2.47
CA ALA A 218 -13.09 -6.72 -3.71
C ALA A 218 -11.83 -7.57 -3.49
N LEU A 219 -11.01 -7.23 -2.49
CA LEU A 219 -9.77 -7.92 -2.18
C LEU A 219 -10.00 -9.33 -1.64
N ALA A 220 -11.02 -9.52 -0.79
CA ALA A 220 -11.36 -10.85 -0.29
C ALA A 220 -11.93 -11.75 -1.39
N ALA A 221 -12.69 -11.20 -2.35
CA ALA A 221 -13.16 -11.94 -3.51
C ALA A 221 -11.97 -12.36 -4.39
N ALA A 222 -11.07 -11.41 -4.73
CA ALA A 222 -9.86 -11.70 -5.51
C ALA A 222 -8.99 -12.79 -4.85
N SER A 223 -8.76 -12.70 -3.53
CA SER A 223 -8.01 -13.71 -2.79
C SER A 223 -8.66 -15.10 -2.84
N ARG A 224 -9.99 -15.17 -2.69
CA ARG A 224 -10.73 -16.45 -2.78
C ARG A 224 -10.67 -17.05 -4.17
N ASP A 225 -10.86 -16.24 -5.21
CA ASP A 225 -10.85 -16.68 -6.60
C ASP A 225 -9.45 -17.23 -6.97
N LEU A 226 -8.38 -16.51 -6.60
CA LEU A 226 -7.00 -16.97 -6.78
C LEU A 226 -6.73 -18.28 -6.04
N THR A 227 -7.12 -18.36 -4.76
CA THR A 227 -6.92 -19.59 -3.96
C THR A 227 -7.68 -20.78 -4.55
N LYS A 228 -8.92 -20.57 -5.02
CA LYS A 228 -9.74 -21.61 -5.66
C LYS A 228 -9.11 -22.09 -6.97
N ALA A 229 -8.50 -21.19 -7.72
CA ALA A 229 -7.75 -21.51 -8.96
C ALA A 229 -6.35 -22.10 -8.67
N GLY A 230 -5.97 -22.31 -7.40
CA GLY A 230 -4.63 -22.78 -7.03
C GLY A 230 -3.52 -21.75 -7.26
N ARG A 231 -3.86 -20.48 -7.51
CA ARG A 231 -2.92 -19.37 -7.73
C ARG A 231 -2.52 -18.71 -6.41
N ASP A 232 -1.37 -18.03 -6.44
CA ASP A 232 -0.87 -17.30 -5.27
C ASP A 232 -1.75 -16.07 -4.95
N PRO A 233 -2.43 -16.02 -3.77
CA PRO A 233 -3.23 -14.88 -3.36
C PRO A 233 -2.44 -13.79 -2.63
N SER A 234 -1.11 -13.89 -2.53
CA SER A 234 -0.26 -13.03 -1.68
C SER A 234 -0.45 -11.55 -1.94
N ASP A 235 -0.64 -11.15 -3.20
CA ASP A 235 -0.89 -9.75 -3.57
C ASP A 235 -2.18 -9.21 -2.92
N SER A 236 -3.29 -9.96 -3.00
CA SER A 236 -4.56 -9.60 -2.33
C SER A 236 -4.43 -9.58 -0.81
N LEU A 237 -3.68 -10.55 -0.24
CA LEU A 237 -3.49 -10.66 1.20
C LEU A 237 -2.68 -9.50 1.76
N VAL A 238 -1.64 -9.03 1.04
CA VAL A 238 -0.86 -7.85 1.43
C VAL A 238 -1.72 -6.59 1.45
N ARG A 239 -2.58 -6.39 0.44
CA ARG A 239 -3.51 -5.24 0.40
C ARG A 239 -4.57 -5.31 1.50
N LEU A 240 -5.08 -6.50 1.79
CA LEU A 240 -5.97 -6.71 2.94
C LEU A 240 -5.25 -6.43 4.27
N ALA A 241 -3.98 -6.82 4.39
CA ALA A 241 -3.18 -6.52 5.58
C ALA A 241 -2.99 -5.01 5.77
N GLU A 242 -2.74 -4.27 4.68
CA GLU A 242 -2.67 -2.81 4.71
C GLU A 242 -4.01 -2.19 5.14
N LEU A 243 -5.13 -2.68 4.61
CA LEU A 243 -6.46 -2.25 5.04
C LEU A 243 -6.67 -2.50 6.54
N ARG A 244 -6.35 -3.69 7.05
CA ARG A 244 -6.46 -4.01 8.49
C ARG A 244 -5.57 -3.12 9.35
N ARG A 245 -4.33 -2.85 8.90
CA ARG A 245 -3.44 -1.91 9.56
C ARG A 245 -4.05 -0.51 9.67
N ARG A 246 -4.62 0.01 8.58
CA ARG A 246 -5.31 1.32 8.56
C ARG A 246 -6.52 1.35 9.50
N GLN A 247 -7.26 0.25 9.60
CA GLN A 247 -8.36 0.04 10.54
C GLN A 247 -7.88 -0.18 11.99
N ARG A 248 -6.56 -0.20 12.25
CA ARG A 248 -5.90 -0.55 13.53
C ARG A 248 -6.19 -1.96 14.04
N ARG A 249 -6.53 -2.87 13.15
CA ARG A 249 -6.74 -4.31 13.42
C ARG A 249 -5.41 -5.05 13.22
N PHE A 250 -4.44 -4.77 14.09
CA PHE A 250 -3.02 -5.14 13.89
C PHE A 250 -2.78 -6.65 13.90
N GLU A 251 -3.48 -7.40 14.74
CA GLU A 251 -3.36 -8.85 14.82
C GLU A 251 -3.83 -9.52 13.53
N GLU A 252 -4.90 -9.00 12.93
CA GLU A 252 -5.38 -9.50 11.63
C GLU A 252 -4.43 -9.16 10.50
N ALA A 253 -3.84 -7.96 10.52
CA ALA A 253 -2.84 -7.56 9.55
C ALA A 253 -1.62 -8.50 9.60
N GLU A 254 -1.12 -8.85 10.79
CA GLU A 254 -0.01 -9.81 10.96
C GLU A 254 -0.37 -11.20 10.46
N ALA A 255 -1.58 -11.68 10.77
CA ALA A 255 -2.03 -12.99 10.32
C ALA A 255 -2.12 -13.08 8.78
N LEU A 256 -2.49 -11.98 8.11
CA LEU A 256 -2.52 -11.89 6.66
C LEU A 256 -1.09 -11.84 6.07
N LEU A 257 -0.19 -11.03 6.64
CA LEU A 257 1.21 -10.95 6.22
C LEU A 257 1.95 -12.29 6.39
N ALA A 258 1.65 -13.04 7.45
CA ALA A 258 2.22 -14.37 7.66
C ALA A 258 1.86 -15.36 6.53
N LYS A 259 0.71 -15.18 5.87
CA LYS A 259 0.27 -15.99 4.73
C LYS A 259 0.86 -15.51 3.39
N ALA A 260 1.31 -14.27 3.34
CA ALA A 260 1.87 -13.62 2.14
C ALA A 260 3.41 -13.54 2.20
N GLN A 261 4.07 -14.51 2.85
CA GLN A 261 5.53 -14.54 3.00
C GLN A 261 6.21 -14.60 1.63
N GLY A 262 7.23 -13.73 1.45
CA GLY A 262 8.00 -13.65 0.19
C GLY A 262 7.48 -12.59 -0.79
N HIS A 263 6.28 -12.06 -0.62
CA HIS A 263 5.79 -10.97 -1.46
C HIS A 263 6.52 -9.66 -1.14
N SER A 264 7.06 -8.99 -2.18
CA SER A 264 7.93 -7.82 -2.00
C SER A 264 7.27 -6.66 -1.22
N ALA A 265 5.99 -6.39 -1.49
CA ALA A 265 5.24 -5.33 -0.82
C ALA A 265 4.90 -5.65 0.65
N ALA A 266 4.95 -6.92 1.06
CA ALA A 266 4.67 -7.31 2.45
C ALA A 266 5.65 -6.65 3.44
N SER A 267 6.91 -6.42 3.02
CA SER A 267 7.93 -5.78 3.86
C SER A 267 7.58 -4.34 4.25
N ILE A 268 6.94 -3.57 3.35
CA ILE A 268 6.52 -2.19 3.64
C ILE A 268 5.36 -2.17 4.62
N VAL A 269 4.37 -3.04 4.45
CA VAL A 269 3.23 -3.14 5.38
C VAL A 269 3.69 -3.64 6.75
N ALA A 270 4.62 -4.60 6.81
CA ALA A 270 5.22 -5.08 8.04
C ALA A 270 6.03 -4.00 8.76
N ALA A 271 6.81 -3.19 8.02
CA ALA A 271 7.55 -2.08 8.58
C ALA A 271 6.61 -0.99 9.14
N ALA A 272 5.51 -0.68 8.42
CA ALA A 272 4.50 0.26 8.91
C ALA A 272 3.85 -0.23 10.22
N LEU A 273 3.54 -1.52 10.28
CA LEU A 273 2.97 -2.16 11.46
C LEU A 273 3.95 -2.16 12.65
N ALA A 274 5.24 -2.47 12.39
CA ALA A 274 6.30 -2.39 13.40
C ALA A 274 6.43 -0.97 13.99
N LEU A 275 6.40 0.05 13.13
CA LEU A 275 6.43 1.45 13.55
C LEU A 275 5.23 1.82 14.45
N GLU A 276 4.03 1.37 14.10
CA GLU A 276 2.81 1.66 14.88
C GLU A 276 2.77 0.91 16.22
N ARG A 277 3.50 -0.19 16.34
CA ARG A 277 3.73 -0.91 17.60
C ARG A 277 4.90 -0.37 18.43
N GLY A 278 5.64 0.61 17.90
CA GLY A 278 6.76 1.24 18.59
C GLY A 278 8.13 0.57 18.33
N ASP A 279 8.20 -0.44 17.46
CA ASP A 279 9.47 -1.07 17.05
C ASP A 279 10.11 -0.25 15.91
N THR A 280 10.59 0.94 16.28
CA THR A 280 11.08 1.95 15.33
C THR A 280 12.36 1.54 14.63
N HIS A 281 13.25 0.79 15.31
CA HIS A 281 14.49 0.31 14.73
C HIS A 281 14.21 -0.71 13.62
N ARG A 282 13.39 -1.71 13.90
CA ARG A 282 12.99 -2.71 12.92
C ARG A 282 12.30 -2.08 11.70
N ALA A 283 11.40 -1.11 11.95
CA ALA A 283 10.73 -0.40 10.88
C ALA A 283 11.72 0.31 9.95
N ALA A 284 12.69 1.07 10.51
CA ALA A 284 13.71 1.76 9.73
C ALA A 284 14.57 0.78 8.92
N ASP A 285 15.05 -0.29 9.54
CA ASP A 285 15.90 -1.30 8.89
C ASP A 285 15.19 -2.01 7.72
N GLU A 286 13.91 -2.34 7.89
CA GLU A 286 13.10 -2.98 6.85
C GLU A 286 12.87 -2.04 5.66
N VAL A 287 12.53 -0.78 5.92
CA VAL A 287 12.34 0.23 4.88
C VAL A 287 13.64 0.51 4.12
N GLU A 288 14.77 0.63 4.81
CA GLU A 288 16.07 0.87 4.17
C GLU A 288 16.49 -0.32 3.30
N ARG A 289 16.23 -1.56 3.73
CA ARG A 289 16.45 -2.76 2.90
C ARG A 289 15.59 -2.75 1.64
N TYR A 290 14.32 -2.36 1.78
CA TYR A 290 13.42 -2.23 0.63
C TYR A 290 13.93 -1.18 -0.37
N LEU A 291 14.31 0.02 0.10
CA LEU A 291 14.82 1.10 -0.74
C LEU A 291 16.13 0.74 -1.47
N ARG A 292 16.99 -0.07 -0.84
CA ARG A 292 18.19 -0.60 -1.52
C ARG A 292 17.85 -1.59 -2.63
N ARG A 293 16.80 -2.39 -2.46
CA ARG A 293 16.37 -3.36 -3.46
C ARG A 293 15.67 -2.73 -4.65
N VAL A 294 14.79 -1.73 -4.40
CA VAL A 294 14.06 -1.03 -5.46
C VAL A 294 14.99 -0.14 -6.31
N GLY A 295 16.12 0.31 -5.75
CA GLY A 295 17.01 1.22 -6.47
C GLY A 295 16.43 2.63 -6.62
N VAL A 296 17.17 3.50 -7.31
CA VAL A 296 16.81 4.92 -7.50
C VAL A 296 16.05 5.18 -8.79
N GLU A 297 16.09 4.23 -9.72
CA GLU A 297 15.50 4.36 -11.06
C GLU A 297 13.97 4.20 -11.04
N ASP A 298 13.42 3.29 -10.20
CA ASP A 298 11.97 3.14 -10.02
C ASP A 298 11.47 4.12 -8.95
N ARG A 299 11.41 5.41 -9.34
CA ARG A 299 11.13 6.53 -8.44
C ARG A 299 9.80 6.39 -7.70
N LEU A 300 8.75 5.99 -8.41
CA LEU A 300 7.40 5.97 -7.84
C LEU A 300 7.18 4.81 -6.88
N LEU A 301 7.86 3.69 -7.07
CA LEU A 301 7.79 2.57 -6.15
C LEU A 301 8.46 2.89 -4.80
N ARG A 302 9.36 3.88 -4.76
CA ARG A 302 10.01 4.34 -3.54
C ARG A 302 9.11 5.19 -2.63
N VAL A 303 8.07 5.81 -3.18
CA VAL A 303 7.21 6.79 -2.48
C VAL A 303 6.67 6.26 -1.14
N PRO A 304 5.98 5.12 -1.05
CA PRO A 304 5.46 4.61 0.23
C PRO A 304 6.56 4.33 1.26
N ALA A 305 7.73 3.88 0.78
CA ALA A 305 8.88 3.62 1.63
C ALA A 305 9.50 4.91 2.16
N LEU A 306 9.58 5.97 1.35
CA LEU A 306 10.08 7.29 1.78
C LEU A 306 9.17 7.92 2.84
N GLU A 307 7.85 7.87 2.66
CA GLU A 307 6.88 8.32 3.67
C GLU A 307 7.07 7.62 5.01
N LEU A 308 7.28 6.31 4.95
CA LEU A 308 7.49 5.51 6.15
C LEU A 308 8.86 5.77 6.79
N LEU A 309 9.91 5.94 5.95
CA LEU A 309 11.26 6.24 6.41
C LEU A 309 11.34 7.58 7.15
N VAL A 310 10.63 8.62 6.67
CA VAL A 310 10.52 9.90 7.38
C VAL A 310 9.97 9.67 8.79
N ARG A 311 8.86 8.95 8.91
CA ARG A 311 8.23 8.65 10.21
C ARG A 311 9.16 7.85 11.13
N ALA A 312 9.79 6.82 10.61
CA ALA A 312 10.70 5.97 11.39
C ALA A 312 11.93 6.72 11.88
N ARG A 313 12.55 7.56 11.04
CA ARG A 313 13.72 8.36 11.39
C ARG A 313 13.39 9.46 12.41
N LEU A 314 12.23 10.12 12.27
CA LEU A 314 11.75 11.07 13.29
C LEU A 314 11.52 10.40 14.64
N ALA A 315 10.91 9.22 14.65
CA ALA A 315 10.71 8.45 15.89
C ALA A 315 12.03 8.01 16.57
N LEU A 316 13.13 7.90 15.79
CA LEU A 316 14.49 7.64 16.25
C LEU A 316 15.26 8.93 16.61
N GLY A 317 14.68 10.12 16.48
CA GLY A 317 15.36 11.41 16.69
C GLY A 317 16.35 11.79 15.58
N ARG A 318 16.29 11.12 14.40
CA ARG A 318 17.21 11.35 13.28
C ARG A 318 16.64 12.37 12.29
N THR A 319 16.34 13.57 12.76
CA THR A 319 15.62 14.61 11.98
C THR A 319 16.31 14.97 10.66
N ARG A 320 17.65 15.08 10.63
CA ARG A 320 18.38 15.40 9.39
C ARG A 320 18.23 14.33 8.31
N GLU A 321 18.20 13.07 8.71
CA GLU A 321 18.01 11.96 7.80
C GLU A 321 16.57 11.86 7.32
N ALA A 322 15.60 12.15 8.20
CA ALA A 322 14.18 12.25 7.84
C ALA A 322 13.96 13.35 6.80
N LEU A 323 14.59 14.51 6.98
CA LEU A 323 14.48 15.62 6.04
C LEU A 323 14.99 15.25 4.65
N ARG A 324 16.12 14.52 4.53
CA ARG A 324 16.61 14.03 3.23
C ARG A 324 15.60 13.11 2.53
N ALA A 325 14.95 12.23 3.27
CA ALA A 325 13.91 11.37 2.69
C ALA A 325 12.67 12.17 2.27
N ALA A 326 12.29 13.20 3.03
CA ALA A 326 11.22 14.11 2.69
C ALA A 326 11.55 14.98 1.45
N GLU A 327 12.81 15.38 1.29
CA GLU A 327 13.30 16.11 0.10
C GLU A 327 13.26 15.24 -1.15
N GLU A 328 13.69 13.96 -1.07
CA GLU A 328 13.54 13.01 -2.18
C GLU A 328 12.08 12.82 -2.57
N LEU A 329 11.18 12.64 -1.58
CA LEU A 329 9.76 12.54 -1.82
C LEU A 329 9.18 13.81 -2.48
N ALA A 330 9.61 14.99 -2.07
CA ALA A 330 9.18 16.27 -2.66
C ALA A 330 9.61 16.39 -4.13
N GLN A 331 10.83 16.00 -4.46
CA GLN A 331 11.32 15.99 -5.85
C GLN A 331 10.50 15.06 -6.74
N ILE A 332 10.13 13.88 -6.22
CA ILE A 332 9.24 12.95 -6.94
C ILE A 332 7.85 13.58 -7.11
N ALA A 333 7.28 14.14 -6.05
CA ALA A 333 5.95 14.75 -6.09
C ALA A 333 5.88 15.94 -7.07
N ASP A 334 6.94 16.75 -7.14
CA ASP A 334 7.03 17.88 -8.07
C ASP A 334 7.13 17.41 -9.53
N SER A 335 7.87 16.33 -9.80
CA SER A 335 7.99 15.77 -11.15
C SER A 335 6.68 15.15 -11.64
N VAL A 336 5.93 14.52 -10.75
CA VAL A 336 4.62 13.87 -11.05
C VAL A 336 3.49 14.89 -11.15
N GLY A 337 3.45 15.83 -10.23
CA GLY A 337 2.51 16.96 -10.25
C GLY A 337 1.11 16.67 -9.71
N THR A 338 0.78 15.44 -9.26
CA THR A 338 -0.55 15.13 -8.70
C THR A 338 -0.72 15.72 -7.30
N ALA A 339 -1.93 16.18 -7.01
CA ALA A 339 -2.25 16.80 -5.72
C ALA A 339 -2.04 15.83 -4.53
N PRO A 340 -2.44 14.53 -4.58
CA PRO A 340 -2.21 13.62 -3.48
C PRO A 340 -0.73 13.37 -3.17
N LEU A 341 0.16 13.32 -4.18
CA LEU A 341 1.60 13.20 -3.95
C LEU A 341 2.20 14.47 -3.36
N ARG A 342 1.77 15.65 -3.82
CA ARG A 342 2.15 16.92 -3.21
C ARG A 342 1.71 17.01 -1.76
N GLY A 343 0.48 16.60 -1.45
CA GLY A 343 -0.03 16.51 -0.08
C GLY A 343 0.81 15.59 0.80
N ALA A 344 1.21 14.42 0.28
CA ALA A 344 2.09 13.50 1.00
C ALA A 344 3.49 14.08 1.27
N ALA A 345 4.07 14.79 0.29
CA ALA A 345 5.36 15.46 0.45
C ALA A 345 5.29 16.61 1.47
N LEU A 346 4.23 17.41 1.43
CA LEU A 346 3.98 18.47 2.42
C LEU A 346 3.81 17.90 3.83
N LEU A 347 3.06 16.80 3.99
CA LEU A 347 2.91 16.10 5.26
C LEU A 347 4.25 15.61 5.80
N ALA A 348 5.09 15.01 4.93
CA ALA A 348 6.41 14.53 5.31
C ALA A 348 7.34 15.67 5.77
N ARG A 349 7.37 16.78 5.04
CA ARG A 349 8.16 17.96 5.40
C ARG A 349 7.63 18.65 6.64
N GLY A 350 6.32 18.84 6.75
CA GLY A 350 5.68 19.42 7.93
C GLY A 350 5.99 18.67 9.21
N ARG A 351 6.05 17.32 9.14
CA ARG A 351 6.53 16.49 10.27
C ARG A 351 7.97 16.79 10.66
N CYS A 352 8.86 16.96 9.69
CA CYS A 352 10.27 17.24 9.96
C CYS A 352 10.46 18.63 10.61
N GLU A 353 9.65 19.61 10.24
CA GLU A 353 9.72 20.99 10.73
C GLU A 353 8.92 21.23 12.02
N ALA A 354 8.05 20.30 12.41
CA ALA A 354 7.13 20.48 13.53
C ALA A 354 7.83 20.70 14.89
N ASP A 355 9.05 20.18 15.09
CA ASP A 355 9.82 20.35 16.32
C ASP A 355 10.48 21.74 16.40
N ALA A 356 10.70 22.42 15.29
CA ALA A 356 11.26 23.77 15.24
C ALA A 356 10.25 24.86 15.69
N ARG A 357 9.03 24.50 16.08
CA ARG A 357 7.92 25.43 16.42
C ARG A 357 7.69 26.48 15.34
N SER A 358 7.65 26.05 14.12
CA SER A 358 7.62 26.89 12.93
C SER A 358 6.17 27.07 12.42
N GLU A 359 5.78 28.31 12.17
CA GLU A 359 4.53 28.62 11.46
C GLU A 359 4.54 28.01 10.03
N LEU A 360 5.72 27.83 9.45
CA LEU A 360 5.89 27.15 8.16
C LEU A 360 5.42 25.68 8.24
N ALA A 361 5.71 24.98 9.34
CA ALA A 361 5.24 23.61 9.54
C ALA A 361 3.71 23.55 9.60
N LEU A 362 3.06 24.55 10.27
CA LEU A 362 1.59 24.63 10.30
C LEU A 362 1.03 24.78 8.88
N ALA A 363 1.52 25.74 8.10
CA ALA A 363 1.07 25.95 6.73
C ALA A 363 1.22 24.68 5.86
N MET A 364 2.37 23.99 5.96
CA MET A 364 2.60 22.73 5.24
C MET A 364 1.60 21.63 5.64
N LEU A 365 1.27 21.52 6.93
CA LEU A 365 0.35 20.50 7.42
C LEU A 365 -1.11 20.83 7.10
N GLU A 366 -1.50 22.11 7.07
CA GLU A 366 -2.81 22.61 6.60
C GLU A 366 -2.97 22.32 5.11
N ASP A 367 -2.02 22.76 4.28
CA ASP A 367 -2.02 22.51 2.83
C ASP A 367 -2.06 21.00 2.53
N ALA A 368 -1.30 20.19 3.27
CA ALA A 368 -1.32 18.74 3.12
C ALA A 368 -2.71 18.16 3.41
N ALA A 369 -3.35 18.57 4.52
CA ALA A 369 -4.67 18.09 4.90
C ALA A 369 -5.73 18.47 3.86
N ASP A 370 -5.68 19.69 3.34
CA ASP A 370 -6.65 20.18 2.36
C ASP A 370 -6.45 19.49 1.00
N LEU A 371 -5.22 19.43 0.47
CA LEU A 371 -4.91 18.73 -0.79
C LEU A 371 -5.34 17.26 -0.75
N LEU A 372 -5.05 16.55 0.34
CA LEU A 372 -5.42 15.15 0.48
C LEU A 372 -6.93 14.98 0.56
N ARG A 373 -7.64 15.82 1.32
CA ARG A 373 -9.09 15.76 1.48
C ARG A 373 -9.84 16.08 0.18
N GLU A 374 -9.43 17.13 -0.53
CA GLU A 374 -10.04 17.55 -1.78
C GLU A 374 -9.91 16.52 -2.90
N ASN A 375 -8.88 15.69 -2.80
CA ASN A 375 -8.62 14.59 -3.75
C ASN A 375 -9.04 13.21 -3.21
N GLY A 376 -9.93 13.16 -2.21
CA GLY A 376 -10.54 11.93 -1.72
C GLY A 376 -9.62 11.01 -0.91
N VAL A 377 -8.48 11.48 -0.43
CA VAL A 377 -7.53 10.70 0.39
C VAL A 377 -7.78 10.98 1.87
N HIS A 378 -8.98 10.62 2.33
CA HIS A 378 -9.52 11.05 3.63
C HIS A 378 -8.71 10.56 4.83
N ALA A 379 -8.19 9.33 4.79
CA ALA A 379 -7.42 8.78 5.92
C ALA A 379 -6.11 9.56 6.16
N GLU A 380 -5.38 9.87 5.11
CA GLU A 380 -4.15 10.66 5.17
C GLU A 380 -4.42 12.13 5.50
N ALA A 381 -5.53 12.69 5.02
CA ALA A 381 -5.98 14.03 5.39
C ALA A 381 -6.23 14.13 6.91
N ALA A 382 -6.91 13.13 7.49
CA ALA A 382 -7.11 13.05 8.94
C ALA A 382 -5.77 12.90 9.69
N VAL A 383 -4.83 12.11 9.17
CA VAL A 383 -3.49 12.00 9.75
C VAL A 383 -2.75 13.34 9.70
N ALA A 384 -2.82 14.08 8.59
CA ALA A 384 -2.22 15.41 8.46
C ALA A 384 -2.80 16.38 9.50
N ARG A 385 -4.11 16.36 9.74
CA ARG A 385 -4.76 17.16 10.80
C ARG A 385 -4.34 16.76 12.23
N LEU A 386 -4.08 15.48 12.48
CA LEU A 386 -3.55 15.06 13.79
C LEU A 386 -2.13 15.59 14.00
N GLU A 387 -1.30 15.61 12.97
CA GLU A 387 0.03 16.21 13.03
C GLU A 387 -0.05 17.74 13.22
N LEU A 388 -0.97 18.40 12.52
CA LEU A 388 -1.28 19.83 12.69
C LEU A 388 -1.70 20.12 14.15
N ALA A 389 -2.61 19.34 14.72
CA ALA A 389 -3.01 19.48 16.10
C ALA A 389 -1.83 19.35 17.08
N ALA A 390 -0.92 18.41 16.82
CA ALA A 390 0.28 18.24 17.62
C ALA A 390 1.23 19.43 17.48
N ALA A 391 1.40 20.01 16.29
CA ALA A 391 2.22 21.20 16.05
C ALA A 391 1.62 22.45 16.72
N LEU A 392 0.30 22.66 16.61
CA LEU A 392 -0.44 23.74 17.27
C LEU A 392 -0.26 23.70 18.80
N ARG A 393 -0.31 22.52 19.43
CA ARG A 393 -0.04 22.38 20.89
C ARG A 393 1.37 22.81 21.26
N ARG A 394 2.38 22.50 20.44
CA ARG A 394 3.76 22.95 20.70
C ARG A 394 3.91 24.47 20.69
N LEU A 395 3.05 25.15 19.93
CA LEU A 395 2.96 26.62 19.87
C LEU A 395 2.05 27.22 20.95
N GLY A 396 1.38 26.41 21.76
CA GLY A 396 0.45 26.85 22.81
C GLY A 396 -0.96 27.19 22.30
N ARG A 397 -1.28 26.89 21.03
CA ARG A 397 -2.60 27.13 20.39
C ARG A 397 -3.54 25.96 20.68
N GLU A 398 -3.94 25.82 21.95
CA GLU A 398 -4.68 24.64 22.45
C GLU A 398 -6.13 24.55 21.92
N GLU A 399 -6.79 25.66 21.61
CA GLU A 399 -8.14 25.68 21.06
C GLU A 399 -8.13 25.18 19.63
N ASP A 400 -7.30 25.78 18.78
CA ASP A 400 -7.12 25.36 17.39
C ASP A 400 -6.68 23.87 17.29
N ALA A 401 -5.82 23.43 18.20
CA ALA A 401 -5.38 22.04 18.26
C ALA A 401 -6.52 21.07 18.57
N ARG A 402 -7.44 21.45 19.47
CA ARG A 402 -8.62 20.63 19.79
C ARG A 402 -9.60 20.54 18.63
N ASP A 403 -9.78 21.62 17.90
CA ASP A 403 -10.65 21.67 16.74
C ASP A 403 -10.10 20.79 15.60
N ALA A 404 -8.82 20.91 15.29
CA ALA A 404 -8.13 20.06 14.31
C ALA A 404 -8.19 18.57 14.68
N GLU A 405 -7.94 18.22 15.95
CA GLU A 405 -8.03 16.84 16.45
C GLU A 405 -9.47 16.30 16.38
N THR A 406 -10.46 17.12 16.70
CA THR A 406 -11.88 16.73 16.66
C THR A 406 -12.33 16.45 15.23
N ALA A 407 -11.94 17.30 14.28
CA ALA A 407 -12.21 17.10 12.86
C ALA A 407 -11.56 15.81 12.35
N ALA A 408 -10.28 15.59 12.64
CA ALA A 408 -9.55 14.39 12.23
C ALA A 408 -10.17 13.10 12.81
N ASN A 409 -10.55 13.11 14.09
CA ASN A 409 -11.15 11.93 14.71
C ASN A 409 -12.55 11.63 14.15
N ARG A 410 -13.30 12.64 13.72
CA ARG A 410 -14.58 12.45 13.04
C ARG A 410 -14.36 11.76 11.70
N GLU A 411 -13.44 12.25 10.88
CA GLU A 411 -13.10 11.63 9.59
C GLU A 411 -12.63 10.18 9.76
N LEU A 412 -11.78 9.89 10.74
CA LEU A 412 -11.34 8.52 11.02
C LEU A 412 -12.49 7.62 11.51
N ALA A 413 -13.42 8.15 12.30
CA ALA A 413 -14.60 7.39 12.76
C ALA A 413 -15.55 7.09 11.57
N ASP A 414 -15.76 8.03 10.65
CA ASP A 414 -16.56 7.84 9.45
C ASP A 414 -15.97 6.74 8.54
N LEU A 415 -14.64 6.59 8.54
CA LEU A 415 -13.93 5.50 7.86
C LEU A 415 -13.96 4.17 8.63
N GLY A 416 -14.55 4.13 9.82
CA GLY A 416 -14.61 2.92 10.66
C GLY A 416 -13.29 2.60 11.38
N VAL A 417 -12.39 3.59 11.57
CA VAL A 417 -11.20 3.39 12.40
C VAL A 417 -11.62 3.25 13.85
N VAL A 418 -11.32 2.09 14.43
CA VAL A 418 -11.46 1.90 15.87
C VAL A 418 -10.40 2.75 16.57
N VAL A 419 -10.80 3.93 17.06
CA VAL A 419 -9.91 4.74 17.91
C VAL A 419 -9.67 3.93 19.20
N PRO A 420 -8.44 3.47 19.48
CA PRO A 420 -8.22 2.60 20.63
C PRO A 420 -8.59 3.32 21.92
N ALA A 421 -9.08 2.55 22.88
CA ALA A 421 -9.27 2.99 24.27
C ALA A 421 -8.04 3.69 24.88
N ARG A 422 -6.84 3.55 24.30
CA ARG A 422 -5.62 4.31 24.65
C ARG A 422 -5.71 5.81 24.36
N ALA A 423 -6.39 6.24 23.29
CA ALA A 423 -6.62 7.66 23.04
C ALA A 423 -7.64 8.23 24.04
N GLU A 424 -8.67 7.43 24.38
CA GLU A 424 -9.56 7.75 25.48
C GLU A 424 -8.86 7.70 26.84
N ALA A 425 -7.98 6.72 27.07
CA ALA A 425 -7.18 6.63 28.30
C ALA A 425 -6.21 7.83 28.40
N ARG A 426 -5.60 8.26 27.31
CA ARG A 426 -4.77 9.47 27.27
C ARG A 426 -5.61 10.73 27.50
N ARG A 427 -6.80 10.85 26.90
CA ARG A 427 -7.75 11.94 27.16
C ARG A 427 -8.20 11.96 28.64
N ARG A 428 -8.46 10.79 29.20
CA ARG A 428 -8.82 10.64 30.61
C ARG A 428 -7.65 11.01 31.54
N ARG A 429 -6.40 10.70 31.15
CA ARG A 429 -5.19 11.11 31.86
C ARG A 429 -4.97 12.63 31.78
N ASP A 430 -5.11 13.21 30.58
CA ASP A 430 -4.98 14.66 30.36
C ASP A 430 -6.11 15.45 31.04
N ALA A 431 -7.24 14.80 31.36
CA ALA A 431 -8.33 15.34 32.16
C ALA A 431 -8.04 15.31 33.68
N LEU A 432 -7.00 14.57 34.14
CA LEU A 432 -6.60 14.54 35.54
C LEU A 432 -5.73 15.75 35.87
N THR A 433 -6.08 16.45 36.93
CA THR A 433 -5.25 17.53 37.45
C THR A 433 -3.93 16.98 38.05
N ARG A 434 -2.92 17.83 38.17
CA ARG A 434 -1.63 17.43 38.77
C ARG A 434 -1.82 16.75 40.13
N ARG A 435 -2.76 17.26 40.96
CA ARG A 435 -3.05 16.71 42.28
C ARG A 435 -3.74 15.35 42.22
N GLU A 436 -4.63 15.14 41.24
CA GLU A 436 -5.26 13.85 41.01
C GLU A 436 -4.26 12.81 40.50
N LEU A 437 -3.26 13.21 39.69
CA LEU A 437 -2.16 12.34 39.28
C LEU A 437 -1.30 11.88 40.46
N ASP A 438 -1.00 12.78 41.42
CA ASP A 438 -0.24 12.44 42.64
C ASP A 438 -1.03 11.43 43.50
N VAL A 439 -2.34 11.66 43.69
CA VAL A 439 -3.21 10.71 44.39
C VAL A 439 -3.29 9.37 43.66
N LEU A 440 -3.39 9.36 42.36
CA LEU A 440 -3.49 8.14 41.55
C LEU A 440 -2.19 7.30 41.61
N ARG A 441 -1.01 7.93 41.63
CA ARG A 441 0.29 7.26 41.82
C ARG A 441 0.36 6.53 43.17
N LEU A 442 -0.04 7.18 44.23
CA LEU A 442 -0.03 6.58 45.56
C LEU A 442 -1.09 5.47 45.72
N LEU A 443 -2.23 5.63 45.03
CA LEU A 443 -3.23 4.56 44.89
C LEU A 443 -2.65 3.31 44.22
N ALA A 444 -1.86 3.51 43.14
CA ALA A 444 -1.20 2.41 42.40
C ALA A 444 -0.17 1.66 43.28
N GLN A 445 0.46 2.36 44.20
CA GLN A 445 1.37 1.78 45.21
C GLN A 445 0.66 1.06 46.36
N GLY A 446 -0.68 0.99 46.33
CA GLY A 446 -1.49 0.30 47.32
C GLY A 446 -1.72 1.08 48.61
N ARG A 447 -1.42 2.40 48.66
CA ARG A 447 -1.59 3.24 49.84
C ARG A 447 -3.06 3.41 50.20
N SER A 448 -3.39 3.42 51.49
CA SER A 448 -4.72 3.76 52.01
C SER A 448 -5.01 5.27 51.86
N ASN A 449 -6.28 5.68 52.01
CA ASN A 449 -6.63 7.10 51.93
C ASN A 449 -6.01 7.92 53.09
N GLU A 450 -5.82 7.31 54.26
CA GLU A 450 -5.12 7.91 55.39
C GLU A 450 -3.63 8.13 55.10
N GLU A 451 -2.95 7.12 54.51
CA GLU A 451 -1.54 7.22 54.13
C GLU A 451 -1.33 8.26 53.02
N ILE A 452 -2.23 8.31 52.02
CA ILE A 452 -2.22 9.32 50.97
C ILE A 452 -2.43 10.72 51.52
N ALA A 453 -3.36 10.86 52.49
CA ALA A 453 -3.61 12.12 53.17
C ALA A 453 -2.39 12.61 53.96
N ALA A 454 -1.72 11.72 54.68
CA ALA A 454 -0.50 12.04 55.41
C ALA A 454 0.65 12.44 54.48
N GLU A 455 0.88 11.69 53.39
CA GLU A 455 1.97 11.93 52.44
C GLU A 455 1.77 13.23 51.62
N LEU A 456 0.55 13.52 51.26
CA LEU A 456 0.22 14.71 50.46
C LEU A 456 -0.16 15.93 51.28
N VAL A 457 -0.13 15.83 52.65
CA VAL A 457 -0.54 16.89 53.59
C VAL A 457 -1.97 17.38 53.29
N LEU A 458 -2.91 16.45 53.22
CA LEU A 458 -4.33 16.68 52.97
C LEU A 458 -5.20 16.09 54.08
N SER A 459 -6.48 16.47 54.14
CA SER A 459 -7.46 15.74 54.93
C SER A 459 -7.89 14.46 54.21
N VAL A 460 -8.23 13.40 54.97
CA VAL A 460 -8.75 12.14 54.36
C VAL A 460 -9.96 12.41 53.50
N ARG A 461 -10.87 13.32 53.89
CA ARG A 461 -12.03 13.75 53.11
C ARG A 461 -11.65 14.39 51.77
N THR A 462 -10.55 15.13 51.74
CA THR A 462 -10.03 15.73 50.49
C THR A 462 -9.50 14.64 49.58
N VAL A 463 -8.80 13.63 50.10
CA VAL A 463 -8.34 12.47 49.32
C VAL A 463 -9.53 11.67 48.75
N GLU A 464 -10.57 11.43 49.57
CA GLU A 464 -11.80 10.76 49.10
C GLU A 464 -12.47 11.52 47.96
N SER A 465 -12.51 12.85 48.02
CA SER A 465 -13.03 13.69 46.95
C SER A 465 -12.19 13.58 45.67
N HIS A 466 -10.85 13.59 45.78
CA HIS A 466 -9.98 13.38 44.64
C HIS A 466 -10.13 11.98 44.06
N VAL A 467 -10.24 10.94 44.87
CA VAL A 467 -10.45 9.55 44.45
C VAL A 467 -11.78 9.41 43.70
N ALA A 468 -12.86 10.00 44.19
CA ALA A 468 -14.14 10.00 43.51
C ALA A 468 -14.08 10.72 42.16
N SER A 469 -13.41 11.87 42.10
CA SER A 469 -13.17 12.62 40.85
C SER A 469 -12.32 11.81 39.87
N ILE A 470 -11.25 11.16 40.34
CA ILE A 470 -10.42 10.26 39.50
C ILE A 470 -11.27 9.13 38.92
N TYR A 471 -12.07 8.42 39.76
CA TYR A 471 -12.91 7.32 39.30
C TYR A 471 -13.90 7.75 38.23
N ALA A 472 -14.53 8.93 38.41
CA ALA A 472 -15.43 9.50 37.40
C ALA A 472 -14.71 9.79 36.08
N LYS A 473 -13.51 10.40 36.14
CA LYS A 473 -12.71 10.80 34.98
C LYS A 473 -12.12 9.61 34.21
N ILE A 474 -11.70 8.55 34.91
CA ILE A 474 -11.16 7.34 34.27
C ILE A 474 -12.23 6.30 33.97
N GLY A 475 -13.48 6.52 34.38
CA GLY A 475 -14.63 5.68 34.04
C GLY A 475 -14.68 4.35 34.79
N VAL A 476 -14.21 4.31 36.05
CA VAL A 476 -14.32 3.12 36.92
C VAL A 476 -15.35 3.37 38.03
N SER A 477 -16.08 2.34 38.41
CA SER A 477 -17.12 2.44 39.45
C SER A 477 -17.35 1.12 40.19
N GLY A 478 -18.05 1.18 41.33
CA GLY A 478 -18.44 0.02 42.11
C GLY A 478 -17.33 -0.55 42.98
N ARG A 479 -17.51 -1.78 43.48
CA ARG A 479 -16.60 -2.44 44.43
C ARG A 479 -15.18 -2.66 43.91
N THR A 480 -14.99 -2.69 42.61
CA THR A 480 -13.69 -2.91 41.94
C THR A 480 -13.02 -1.61 41.50
N ALA A 481 -13.60 -0.43 41.77
CA ALA A 481 -13.12 0.84 41.28
C ALA A 481 -11.65 1.13 41.65
N ARG A 482 -11.26 0.78 42.91
CA ARG A 482 -9.88 0.96 43.38
C ARG A 482 -8.89 0.07 42.59
N ALA A 483 -9.23 -1.22 42.40
CA ALA A 483 -8.41 -2.13 41.61
C ALA A 483 -8.35 -1.68 40.11
N GLY A 484 -9.47 -1.17 39.57
CA GLY A 484 -9.52 -0.59 38.24
C GLY A 484 -8.65 0.66 38.10
N ALA A 485 -8.60 1.52 39.10
CA ALA A 485 -7.73 2.70 39.14
C ALA A 485 -6.24 2.32 39.22
N THR A 486 -5.91 1.31 40.04
CA THR A 486 -4.54 0.76 40.13
C THR A 486 -4.10 0.18 38.77
N ALA A 487 -4.93 -0.66 38.14
CA ALA A 487 -4.66 -1.21 36.83
C ALA A 487 -4.50 -0.11 35.75
N TYR A 488 -5.35 0.92 35.81
CA TYR A 488 -5.25 2.09 34.93
C TYR A 488 -3.91 2.82 35.12
N ALA A 489 -3.49 3.07 36.37
CA ALA A 489 -2.23 3.75 36.67
C ALA A 489 -1.02 2.96 36.14
N LEU A 490 -0.96 1.65 36.36
CA LEU A 490 0.09 0.77 35.89
C LEU A 490 0.16 0.72 34.37
N ALA A 491 -0.99 0.60 33.71
CA ALA A 491 -1.08 0.59 32.24
C ALA A 491 -0.65 1.92 31.58
N ASN A 492 -0.66 3.03 32.32
CA ASN A 492 -0.25 4.37 31.89
C ASN A 492 1.10 4.85 32.45
N GLY A 493 1.90 3.94 33.04
CA GLY A 493 3.25 4.24 33.54
C GLY A 493 3.26 5.21 34.72
N LEU A 494 2.23 5.16 35.57
CA LEU A 494 2.08 6.00 36.77
C LEU A 494 2.32 5.21 38.10
N GLY A 495 2.74 3.95 37.99
CA GLY A 495 3.04 3.08 39.13
C GLY A 495 4.47 3.22 39.63
#